data_5de65513e65b3975e68ec6d26b1aa233
#
_entry.id   5de65513e65b3975e68ec6d26b1aa233
#
_cell.length_a   1.000
_cell.length_b   1.000
_cell.length_c   1.000
_cell.angle_alpha   90.00
_cell.angle_beta   90.00
_cell.angle_gamma   90.00
#
_symmetry.space_group_name_H-M   'P 1'
#
loop_
_entity.id
_entity.type
_entity.pdbx_description
1 polymer ?
#
loop_
_entity_poly.entity_id
_entity_poly.type
_entity_poly.pdbx_seq_one_letter_code
_entity_poly.pdbx_strand_id
1 'polypeptide(L)'
;TQELKADLLIYVVDARQRDHFKDLFDGARLAGWDKTSDGVDVEFVHTPFGSVLGEDKRPLKTRSGSNVTLSSLLEEAVERGISEVKKRAKETSAPTHGMSSDELNSIGRQIGIGAIKYADLSNDLVRDYVFDMDRMVAFEGNTGPYIQYACARISSLLRKTDLDQSAEIRIQEPQERLLAIVLHQYGSILRETANNLEPHRLCTWLYELTNTFNSFYQACPILKAGDEHTRQSRLR
;
A
#
# COMPACT_ATOMS: atom_id res chain seq x y z
N THR A 1 -18.46 -22.40 -6.43
CA THR A 1 -18.20 -23.20 -5.19
C THR A 1 -17.78 -24.63 -5.54
N GLN A 2 -18.56 -25.36 -6.32
CA GLN A 2 -18.32 -26.78 -6.60
C GLN A 2 -17.08 -27.02 -7.50
N GLU A 3 -16.92 -26.26 -8.58
CA GLU A 3 -15.79 -26.45 -9.50
C GLU A 3 -14.45 -25.95 -8.91
N LEU A 4 -14.45 -24.77 -8.30
CA LEU A 4 -13.25 -24.14 -7.75
C LEU A 4 -12.92 -24.60 -6.33
N LYS A 5 -13.82 -25.35 -5.67
CA LYS A 5 -13.73 -25.78 -4.27
C LYS A 5 -13.39 -24.61 -3.30
N ALA A 6 -13.88 -23.42 -3.64
CA ALA A 6 -13.65 -22.23 -2.83
C ALA A 6 -14.59 -22.27 -1.59
N ASP A 7 -14.01 -22.13 -0.42
CA ASP A 7 -14.68 -22.05 0.88
C ASP A 7 -15.02 -20.62 1.30
N LEU A 8 -14.43 -19.62 0.62
CA LEU A 8 -14.72 -18.20 0.82
C LEU A 8 -14.91 -17.50 -0.52
N LEU A 9 -16.05 -16.83 -0.70
CA LEU A 9 -16.38 -16.01 -1.87
C LEU A 9 -16.58 -14.56 -1.46
N ILE A 10 -15.66 -13.69 -1.89
CA ILE A 10 -15.67 -12.27 -1.56
C ILE A 10 -16.16 -11.49 -2.79
N TYR A 11 -17.23 -10.71 -2.61
CA TYR A 11 -17.79 -9.81 -3.61
C TYR A 11 -17.46 -8.36 -3.22
N VAL A 12 -16.49 -7.77 -3.92
CA VAL A 12 -16.11 -6.36 -3.73
C VAL A 12 -16.96 -5.50 -4.64
N VAL A 13 -18.04 -4.94 -4.11
CA VAL A 13 -19.07 -4.23 -4.89
C VAL A 13 -19.60 -3.03 -4.11
N ASP A 14 -20.08 -2.01 -4.82
CA ASP A 14 -20.64 -0.78 -4.26
C ASP A 14 -21.66 -1.05 -3.12
N ALA A 15 -21.58 -0.26 -2.06
CA ALA A 15 -22.41 -0.38 -0.88
C ALA A 15 -23.93 -0.30 -1.18
N ARG A 16 -24.33 0.36 -2.28
CA ARG A 16 -25.74 0.45 -2.73
C ARG A 16 -26.32 -0.87 -3.17
N GLN A 17 -25.49 -1.89 -3.46
CA GLN A 17 -25.93 -3.22 -3.87
C GLN A 17 -26.05 -4.21 -2.69
N ARG A 18 -25.95 -3.75 -1.45
CA ARG A 18 -25.97 -4.60 -0.25
C ARG A 18 -27.18 -5.55 -0.21
N ASP A 19 -28.38 -5.03 -0.44
CA ASP A 19 -29.60 -5.84 -0.37
C ASP A 19 -29.65 -6.87 -1.49
N HIS A 20 -29.20 -6.50 -2.71
CA HIS A 20 -29.07 -7.44 -3.82
C HIS A 20 -28.15 -8.63 -3.48
N PHE A 21 -26.99 -8.37 -2.88
CA PHE A 21 -26.07 -9.45 -2.51
C PHE A 21 -26.59 -10.29 -1.34
N LYS A 22 -27.34 -9.68 -0.41
CA LYS A 22 -28.04 -10.44 0.62
C LYS A 22 -29.03 -11.44 0.00
N ASP A 23 -29.89 -10.99 -0.90
CA ASP A 23 -30.86 -11.84 -1.57
C ASP A 23 -30.17 -12.92 -2.43
N LEU A 24 -29.06 -12.58 -3.11
CA LEU A 24 -28.25 -13.53 -3.88
C LEU A 24 -27.70 -14.65 -2.99
N PHE A 25 -27.13 -14.29 -1.83
CA PHE A 25 -26.56 -15.26 -0.89
C PHE A 25 -27.64 -16.15 -0.28
N ASP A 26 -28.80 -15.59 0.05
CA ASP A 26 -29.93 -16.36 0.57
C ASP A 26 -30.46 -17.32 -0.50
N GLY A 27 -30.56 -16.89 -1.75
CA GLY A 27 -30.90 -17.75 -2.88
C GLY A 27 -29.89 -18.86 -3.13
N ALA A 28 -28.58 -18.57 -3.00
CA ALA A 28 -27.53 -19.57 -3.14
C ALA A 28 -27.63 -20.65 -2.05
N ARG A 29 -27.91 -20.26 -0.79
CA ARG A 29 -28.13 -21.19 0.33
C ARG A 29 -29.37 -22.06 0.09
N LEU A 30 -30.47 -21.47 -0.35
CA LEU A 30 -31.71 -22.22 -0.68
C LEU A 30 -31.47 -23.22 -1.84
N ALA A 31 -30.58 -22.91 -2.78
CA ALA A 31 -30.19 -23.81 -3.86
C ALA A 31 -29.16 -24.89 -3.46
N GLY A 32 -28.68 -24.87 -2.23
CA GLY A 32 -27.65 -25.79 -1.75
C GLY A 32 -26.24 -25.53 -2.32
N TRP A 33 -25.97 -24.27 -2.72
CA TRP A 33 -24.67 -23.85 -3.27
C TRP A 33 -23.71 -23.29 -2.21
N ASP A 34 -24.12 -23.38 -0.95
CA ASP A 34 -23.35 -22.99 0.23
C ASP A 34 -22.40 -24.10 0.71
N LYS A 35 -22.16 -25.11 -0.12
CA LYS A 35 -21.19 -26.16 0.13
C LYS A 35 -20.32 -26.44 -1.08
N THR A 36 -19.06 -26.79 -0.82
CA THR A 36 -18.15 -27.32 -1.85
C THR A 36 -18.56 -28.75 -2.25
N SER A 37 -18.00 -29.28 -3.33
CA SER A 37 -18.20 -30.68 -3.72
C SER A 37 -17.77 -31.69 -2.64
N ASP A 38 -16.87 -31.30 -1.75
CA ASP A 38 -16.35 -32.12 -0.65
C ASP A 38 -17.14 -31.90 0.66
N GLY A 39 -18.24 -31.10 0.62
CA GLY A 39 -19.14 -30.85 1.74
C GLY A 39 -18.67 -29.79 2.74
N VAL A 40 -17.64 -29.00 2.41
CA VAL A 40 -17.18 -27.88 3.23
C VAL A 40 -18.14 -26.71 3.06
N ASP A 41 -18.49 -26.05 4.18
CA ASP A 41 -19.33 -24.85 4.15
C ASP A 41 -18.63 -23.70 3.42
N VAL A 42 -19.40 -22.96 2.60
CA VAL A 42 -18.92 -21.82 1.83
C VAL A 42 -19.39 -20.52 2.48
N GLU A 43 -18.46 -19.65 2.81
CA GLU A 43 -18.76 -18.32 3.30
C GLU A 43 -18.93 -17.35 2.12
N PHE A 44 -20.06 -16.63 2.09
CA PHE A 44 -20.33 -15.56 1.14
C PHE A 44 -20.19 -14.22 1.84
N VAL A 45 -19.28 -13.37 1.33
CA VAL A 45 -19.01 -12.06 1.93
C VAL A 45 -19.18 -10.96 0.90
N HIS A 46 -20.02 -9.96 1.21
CA HIS A 46 -20.06 -8.71 0.49
C HIS A 46 -19.14 -7.70 1.19
N THR A 47 -18.09 -7.30 0.51
CA THR A 47 -17.17 -6.25 0.95
C THR A 47 -17.55 -4.96 0.23
N PRO A 48 -18.35 -4.07 0.86
CA PRO A 48 -18.84 -2.87 0.22
C PRO A 48 -17.75 -1.82 0.09
N PHE A 49 -17.81 -1.01 -0.98
CA PHE A 49 -17.01 0.19 -1.12
C PHE A 49 -17.88 1.43 -1.36
N GLY A 50 -17.35 2.60 -0.96
CA GLY A 50 -17.92 3.90 -1.19
C GLY A 50 -17.61 4.47 -2.58
N SER A 51 -17.98 5.71 -2.82
CA SER A 51 -17.79 6.39 -4.08
C SER A 51 -16.49 7.20 -4.10
N VAL A 52 -15.85 7.24 -5.28
CA VAL A 52 -14.76 8.17 -5.56
C VAL A 52 -15.37 9.48 -6.05
N LEU A 53 -15.09 10.57 -5.33
CA LEU A 53 -15.64 11.89 -5.58
C LEU A 53 -14.60 12.81 -6.23
N GLY A 54 -15.07 13.74 -7.05
CA GLY A 54 -14.26 14.88 -7.48
C GLY A 54 -14.15 15.96 -6.39
N GLU A 55 -13.40 17.04 -6.67
CA GLU A 55 -13.25 18.18 -5.76
C GLU A 55 -14.59 18.84 -5.38
N ASP A 56 -15.57 18.79 -6.27
CA ASP A 56 -16.93 19.28 -6.06
C ASP A 56 -17.80 18.34 -5.18
N LYS A 57 -17.20 17.27 -4.62
CA LYS A 57 -17.86 16.24 -3.82
C LYS A 57 -18.98 15.51 -4.56
N ARG A 58 -18.92 15.46 -5.88
CA ARG A 58 -19.82 14.68 -6.74
C ARG A 58 -19.05 13.50 -7.34
N PRO A 59 -19.76 12.48 -7.83
CA PRO A 59 -19.09 11.38 -8.53
C PRO A 59 -18.13 11.89 -9.59
N LEU A 60 -16.91 11.33 -9.61
CA LEU A 60 -15.81 11.80 -10.43
C LEU A 60 -16.19 11.79 -11.93
N LYS A 61 -16.07 12.95 -12.58
CA LYS A 61 -16.35 13.14 -14.00
C LYS A 61 -15.18 13.84 -14.69
N THR A 62 -15.02 13.59 -15.99
CA THR A 62 -14.08 14.36 -16.81
C THR A 62 -14.55 15.81 -16.95
N ARG A 63 -13.65 16.72 -17.36
CA ARG A 63 -13.98 18.12 -17.70
C ARG A 63 -15.05 18.23 -18.79
N SER A 64 -15.16 17.24 -19.67
CA SER A 64 -16.21 17.15 -20.71
C SER A 64 -17.55 16.60 -20.18
N GLY A 65 -17.66 16.28 -18.89
CA GLY A 65 -18.89 15.73 -18.30
C GLY A 65 -19.08 14.22 -18.48
N SER A 66 -18.15 13.51 -19.14
CA SER A 66 -18.15 12.05 -19.23
C SER A 66 -17.58 11.43 -17.94
N ASN A 67 -17.92 10.16 -17.68
CA ASN A 67 -17.33 9.44 -16.56
C ASN A 67 -15.83 9.24 -16.78
N VAL A 68 -15.02 9.47 -15.73
CA VAL A 68 -13.60 9.14 -15.73
C VAL A 68 -13.45 7.63 -15.69
N THR A 69 -12.63 7.06 -16.55
CA THR A 69 -12.32 5.64 -16.52
C THR A 69 -11.10 5.37 -15.63
N LEU A 70 -11.03 4.17 -15.04
CA LEU A 70 -9.85 3.77 -14.27
C LEU A 70 -8.58 3.83 -15.13
N SER A 71 -8.67 3.45 -16.41
CA SER A 71 -7.53 3.51 -17.34
C SER A 71 -6.99 4.92 -17.49
N SER A 72 -7.87 5.93 -17.67
CA SER A 72 -7.43 7.32 -17.81
C SER A 72 -6.78 7.86 -16.53
N LEU A 73 -7.26 7.45 -15.35
CA LEU A 73 -6.64 7.83 -14.08
C LEU A 73 -5.24 7.21 -13.92
N LEU A 74 -5.10 5.93 -14.28
CA LEU A 74 -3.81 5.25 -14.23
C LEU A 74 -2.81 5.84 -15.23
N GLU A 75 -3.25 6.20 -16.43
CA GLU A 75 -2.42 6.86 -17.45
C GLU A 75 -1.93 8.23 -16.94
N GLU A 76 -2.82 9.06 -16.40
CA GLU A 76 -2.47 10.36 -15.82
C GLU A 76 -1.49 10.20 -14.65
N ALA A 77 -1.72 9.25 -13.75
CA ALA A 77 -0.82 8.99 -12.62
C ALA A 77 0.57 8.55 -13.10
N VAL A 78 0.64 7.71 -14.14
CA VAL A 78 1.90 7.27 -14.75
C VAL A 78 2.65 8.46 -15.37
N GLU A 79 1.97 9.32 -16.14
CA GLU A 79 2.57 10.51 -16.73
C GLU A 79 3.14 11.44 -15.66
N ARG A 80 2.39 11.70 -14.59
CA ARG A 80 2.86 12.52 -13.46
C ARG A 80 4.03 11.87 -12.73
N GLY A 81 3.98 10.56 -12.49
CA GLY A 81 5.07 9.81 -11.88
C GLY A 81 6.36 9.91 -12.71
N ILE A 82 6.28 9.73 -14.04
CA ILE A 82 7.41 9.87 -14.96
C ILE A 82 7.96 11.31 -14.95
N SER A 83 7.08 12.30 -14.97
CA SER A 83 7.47 13.71 -14.93
C SER A 83 8.24 14.04 -13.65
N GLU A 84 7.74 13.60 -12.50
CA GLU A 84 8.38 13.86 -11.21
C GLU A 84 9.71 13.14 -11.06
N VAL A 85 9.82 11.87 -11.50
CA VAL A 85 11.09 11.12 -11.50
C VAL A 85 12.12 11.80 -12.39
N LYS A 86 11.76 12.21 -13.60
CA LYS A 86 12.66 12.92 -14.53
C LYS A 86 13.11 14.28 -13.98
N LYS A 87 12.23 14.99 -13.28
CA LYS A 87 12.57 16.25 -12.63
C LYS A 87 13.62 16.03 -11.54
N ARG A 88 13.42 15.05 -10.65
CA ARG A 88 14.37 14.71 -9.59
C ARG A 88 15.70 14.16 -10.10
N ALA A 89 15.70 13.40 -11.20
CA ALA A 89 16.90 12.84 -11.80
C ALA A 89 17.89 13.91 -12.33
N LYS A 90 17.47 15.17 -12.45
CA LYS A 90 18.36 16.30 -12.80
C LYS A 90 19.27 16.71 -11.64
N GLU A 91 18.91 16.39 -10.42
CA GLU A 91 19.71 16.65 -9.23
C GLU A 91 20.84 15.63 -9.14
N THR A 92 22.09 16.09 -9.06
CA THR A 92 23.29 15.23 -8.99
C THR A 92 23.33 14.31 -7.77
N SER A 93 22.62 14.68 -6.70
CA SER A 93 22.46 13.89 -5.46
C SER A 93 21.34 12.84 -5.54
N ALA A 94 20.50 12.89 -6.57
CA ALA A 94 19.37 11.97 -6.69
C ALA A 94 19.83 10.54 -7.02
N PRO A 95 19.23 9.51 -6.39
CA PRO A 95 19.53 8.11 -6.72
C PRO A 95 19.26 7.75 -8.19
N THR A 96 18.41 8.52 -8.86
CA THR A 96 18.02 8.36 -10.27
C THR A 96 18.90 9.14 -11.24
N HIS A 97 19.91 9.89 -10.72
CA HIS A 97 20.83 10.66 -11.56
C HIS A 97 21.65 9.73 -12.45
N GLY A 98 21.72 10.04 -13.74
CA GLY A 98 22.46 9.25 -14.72
C GLY A 98 21.74 7.99 -15.23
N MET A 99 20.53 7.70 -14.76
CA MET A 99 19.73 6.61 -15.31
C MET A 99 19.23 6.91 -16.72
N SER A 100 19.05 5.86 -17.52
CA SER A 100 18.48 5.96 -18.88
C SER A 100 17.02 6.42 -18.84
N SER A 101 16.54 6.92 -19.98
CA SER A 101 15.13 7.34 -20.11
C SER A 101 14.16 6.19 -19.85
N ASP A 102 14.50 4.96 -20.25
CA ASP A 102 13.65 3.79 -20.07
C ASP A 102 13.57 3.37 -18.60
N GLU A 103 14.67 3.43 -17.86
CA GLU A 103 14.69 3.20 -16.42
C GLU A 103 13.84 4.23 -15.69
N LEU A 104 14.00 5.53 -16.03
CA LEU A 104 13.19 6.60 -15.43
C LEU A 104 11.70 6.45 -15.74
N ASN A 105 11.35 6.04 -16.95
CA ASN A 105 9.96 5.76 -17.32
C ASN A 105 9.40 4.56 -16.54
N SER A 106 10.19 3.49 -16.38
CA SER A 106 9.79 2.30 -15.60
C SER A 106 9.53 2.65 -14.14
N ILE A 107 10.44 3.40 -13.51
CA ILE A 107 10.28 3.86 -12.12
C ILE A 107 9.06 4.78 -12.00
N GLY A 108 8.91 5.75 -12.91
CA GLY A 108 7.77 6.66 -12.90
C GLY A 108 6.42 5.95 -13.04
N ARG A 109 6.36 4.90 -13.87
CA ARG A 109 5.18 4.03 -14.00
C ARG A 109 4.86 3.32 -12.68
N GLN A 110 5.86 2.75 -12.01
CA GLN A 110 5.68 2.08 -10.72
C GLN A 110 5.18 3.05 -9.65
N ILE A 111 5.72 4.27 -9.64
CA ILE A 111 5.31 5.32 -8.70
C ILE A 111 3.87 5.73 -8.97
N GLY A 112 3.48 6.02 -10.21
CA GLY A 112 2.12 6.44 -10.56
C GLY A 112 1.08 5.38 -10.22
N ILE A 113 1.30 4.12 -10.63
CA ILE A 113 0.39 3.01 -10.30
C ILE A 113 0.34 2.77 -8.79
N GLY A 114 1.49 2.80 -8.11
CA GLY A 114 1.57 2.64 -6.67
C GLY A 114 0.83 3.73 -5.91
N ALA A 115 0.87 4.98 -6.40
CA ALA A 115 0.16 6.11 -5.81
C ALA A 115 -1.37 5.89 -5.82
N ILE A 116 -1.94 5.50 -6.96
CA ILE A 116 -3.38 5.23 -7.07
C ILE A 116 -3.79 4.04 -6.20
N LYS A 117 -3.06 2.92 -6.28
CA LYS A 117 -3.35 1.73 -5.45
C LYS A 117 -3.34 2.06 -3.97
N TYR A 118 -2.32 2.79 -3.53
CA TYR A 118 -2.20 3.15 -2.12
C TYR A 118 -3.31 4.12 -1.69
N ALA A 119 -3.60 5.12 -2.50
CA ALA A 119 -4.66 6.09 -2.21
C ALA A 119 -6.02 5.41 -2.04
N ASP A 120 -6.34 4.46 -2.90
CA ASP A 120 -7.58 3.69 -2.82
C ASP A 120 -7.60 2.79 -1.57
N LEU A 121 -6.56 1.97 -1.37
CA LEU A 121 -6.48 1.00 -0.28
C LEU A 121 -6.28 1.62 1.11
N SER A 122 -5.78 2.87 1.20
CA SER A 122 -5.54 3.55 2.47
C SER A 122 -6.79 4.21 3.06
N ASN A 123 -7.86 4.32 2.28
CA ASN A 123 -9.15 4.77 2.78
C ASN A 123 -9.96 3.58 3.32
N ASP A 124 -10.79 3.85 4.32
CA ASP A 124 -11.82 2.91 4.75
C ASP A 124 -12.75 2.65 3.55
N LEU A 125 -12.88 1.38 3.16
CA LEU A 125 -13.58 0.97 1.94
C LEU A 125 -15.01 1.53 1.85
N VAL A 126 -15.75 1.60 2.96
CA VAL A 126 -17.15 2.06 2.97
C VAL A 126 -17.29 3.57 2.90
N ARG A 127 -16.21 4.32 3.04
CA ARG A 127 -16.24 5.79 3.01
C ARG A 127 -16.01 6.31 1.61
N ASP A 128 -16.81 7.33 1.26
CA ASP A 128 -16.52 8.15 0.09
C ASP A 128 -15.22 8.93 0.31
N TYR A 129 -14.37 9.05 -0.71
CA TYR A 129 -13.18 9.89 -0.65
C TYR A 129 -13.07 10.80 -1.87
N VAL A 130 -12.42 11.96 -1.67
CA VAL A 130 -12.15 12.91 -2.75
C VAL A 130 -10.86 12.52 -3.45
N PHE A 131 -10.95 12.33 -4.77
CA PHE A 131 -9.80 12.05 -5.62
C PHE A 131 -9.00 13.32 -5.86
N ASP A 132 -7.74 13.31 -5.44
CA ASP A 132 -6.79 14.42 -5.62
C ASP A 132 -5.47 13.84 -6.14
N MET A 133 -5.27 13.95 -7.45
CA MET A 133 -4.09 13.37 -8.13
C MET A 133 -2.78 14.01 -7.61
N ASP A 134 -2.74 15.31 -7.37
CA ASP A 134 -1.53 16.00 -6.93
C ASP A 134 -1.09 15.51 -5.55
N ARG A 135 -2.05 15.32 -4.66
CA ARG A 135 -1.82 14.74 -3.33
C ARG A 135 -1.39 13.29 -3.39
N MET A 136 -2.00 12.48 -4.27
CA MET A 136 -1.73 11.04 -4.36
C MET A 136 -0.32 10.73 -4.83
N VAL A 137 0.21 11.50 -5.79
CA VAL A 137 1.58 11.34 -6.33
C VAL A 137 2.65 12.08 -5.53
N ALA A 138 2.29 12.79 -4.47
CA ALA A 138 3.24 13.50 -3.63
C ALA A 138 4.19 12.54 -2.91
N PHE A 139 5.46 12.94 -2.74
CA PHE A 139 6.48 12.18 -2.02
C PHE A 139 6.53 12.49 -0.52
N GLU A 140 5.51 13.17 -0.03
CA GLU A 140 5.35 13.54 1.37
C GLU A 140 3.94 13.21 1.85
N GLY A 141 3.79 13.02 3.15
CA GLY A 141 2.51 12.67 3.75
C GLY A 141 2.16 11.18 3.60
N ASN A 142 0.88 10.85 3.82
CA ASN A 142 0.38 9.48 3.73
C ASN A 142 0.09 9.11 2.27
N THR A 143 1.14 8.75 1.51
CA THR A 143 1.07 8.48 0.07
C THR A 143 1.88 7.24 -0.31
N GLY A 144 1.50 6.60 -1.43
CA GLY A 144 2.24 5.46 -1.99
C GLY A 144 3.71 5.79 -2.29
N PRO A 145 4.01 6.90 -3.00
CA PRO A 145 5.39 7.32 -3.29
C PRO A 145 6.25 7.56 -2.03
N TYR A 146 5.67 8.05 -0.93
CA TYR A 146 6.38 8.22 0.33
C TYR A 146 6.88 6.88 0.90
N ILE A 147 6.01 5.86 0.89
CA ILE A 147 6.37 4.50 1.36
C ILE A 147 7.38 3.85 0.40
N GLN A 148 7.17 3.99 -0.92
CA GLN A 148 8.11 3.49 -1.94
C GLN A 148 9.51 4.11 -1.78
N TYR A 149 9.58 5.39 -1.44
CA TYR A 149 10.86 6.07 -1.18
C TYR A 149 11.56 5.49 0.05
N ALA A 150 10.86 5.19 1.13
CA ALA A 150 11.44 4.52 2.29
C ALA A 150 11.96 3.12 1.93
N CYS A 151 11.21 2.33 1.17
CA CYS A 151 11.67 1.02 0.67
C CYS A 151 12.93 1.14 -0.20
N ALA A 152 13.00 2.13 -1.09
CA ALA A 152 14.17 2.39 -1.92
C ALA A 152 15.40 2.76 -1.08
N ARG A 153 15.20 3.56 -0.02
CA ARG A 153 16.25 3.92 0.96
C ARG A 153 16.79 2.70 1.69
N ILE A 154 15.91 1.86 2.23
CA ILE A 154 16.29 0.60 2.90
C ILE A 154 17.06 -0.30 1.94
N SER A 155 16.55 -0.52 0.74
CA SER A 155 17.20 -1.34 -0.28
C SER A 155 18.58 -0.79 -0.67
N SER A 156 18.73 0.55 -0.76
CA SER A 156 20.03 1.18 -1.02
C SER A 156 21.02 1.00 0.13
N LEU A 157 20.54 1.04 1.37
CA LEU A 157 21.34 0.80 2.56
C LEU A 157 21.86 -0.64 2.56
N LEU A 158 20.99 -1.62 2.39
CA LEU A 158 21.33 -3.04 2.40
C LEU A 158 22.29 -3.43 1.26
N ARG A 159 22.21 -2.81 0.09
CA ARG A 159 23.16 -3.03 -1.00
C ARG A 159 24.58 -2.52 -0.73
N LYS A 160 24.74 -1.62 0.23
CA LYS A 160 26.05 -1.01 0.61
C LYS A 160 26.69 -1.68 1.80
N THR A 161 26.09 -2.72 2.32
CA THR A 161 26.49 -3.36 3.57
C THR A 161 26.41 -4.87 3.45
N ASP A 162 27.34 -5.54 4.10
CA ASP A 162 27.24 -6.98 4.33
C ASP A 162 26.47 -7.19 5.64
N LEU A 163 25.26 -7.76 5.52
CA LEU A 163 24.42 -8.06 6.66
C LEU A 163 24.80 -9.41 7.27
N ASP A 164 25.23 -9.38 8.52
CA ASP A 164 25.37 -10.60 9.33
C ASP A 164 23.99 -10.97 9.93
N GLN A 165 23.35 -11.99 9.35
CA GLN A 165 22.05 -12.47 9.83
C GLN A 165 22.12 -13.12 11.23
N SER A 166 23.30 -13.45 11.74
CA SER A 166 23.51 -14.01 13.09
C SER A 166 23.75 -12.95 14.15
N ALA A 167 23.97 -11.67 13.75
CA ALA A 167 24.25 -10.60 14.69
C ALA A 167 23.11 -10.45 15.73
N GLU A 168 23.48 -10.21 16.97
CA GLU A 168 22.53 -9.97 18.05
C GLU A 168 21.85 -8.60 17.88
N ILE A 169 20.52 -8.55 17.95
CA ILE A 169 19.79 -7.27 17.99
C ILE A 169 19.90 -6.68 19.38
N ARG A 170 20.45 -5.48 19.48
CA ARG A 170 20.55 -4.70 20.72
C ARG A 170 19.81 -3.39 20.59
N ILE A 171 18.86 -3.16 21.47
CA ILE A 171 18.07 -1.93 21.51
C ILE A 171 18.69 -1.02 22.55
N GLN A 172 19.35 0.06 22.11
CA GLN A 172 20.05 1.03 22.95
C GLN A 172 19.34 2.39 22.95
N GLU A 173 18.75 2.78 21.82
CA GLU A 173 18.14 4.09 21.63
C GLU A 173 16.61 4.00 21.65
N PRO A 174 15.91 5.06 22.09
CA PRO A 174 14.43 5.10 22.08
C PRO A 174 13.82 4.86 20.70
N GLN A 175 14.46 5.34 19.64
CA GLN A 175 13.98 5.18 18.26
C GLN A 175 14.11 3.73 17.78
N GLU A 176 15.13 3.01 18.18
CA GLU A 176 15.27 1.57 17.92
C GLU A 176 14.14 0.79 18.60
N ARG A 177 13.81 1.15 19.86
CA ARG A 177 12.73 0.54 20.61
C ARG A 177 11.37 0.78 19.94
N LEU A 178 11.09 2.01 19.51
CA LEU A 178 9.84 2.35 18.82
C LEU A 178 9.70 1.56 17.52
N LEU A 179 10.77 1.49 16.72
CA LEU A 179 10.77 0.70 15.48
C LEU A 179 10.51 -0.78 15.74
N ALA A 180 11.16 -1.37 16.76
CA ALA A 180 10.95 -2.76 17.14
C ALA A 180 9.48 -3.04 17.56
N ILE A 181 8.85 -2.11 18.31
CA ILE A 181 7.44 -2.22 18.72
C ILE A 181 6.52 -2.22 17.50
N VAL A 182 6.70 -1.27 16.57
CA VAL A 182 5.89 -1.20 15.35
C VAL A 182 6.07 -2.44 14.48
N LEU A 183 7.31 -2.92 14.33
CA LEU A 183 7.58 -4.16 13.59
C LEU A 183 6.92 -5.38 14.24
N HIS A 184 6.90 -5.46 15.57
CA HIS A 184 6.26 -6.55 16.31
C HIS A 184 4.75 -6.65 16.05
N GLN A 185 4.09 -5.54 15.75
CA GLN A 185 2.66 -5.49 15.47
C GLN A 185 2.27 -6.12 14.13
N TYR A 186 3.23 -6.33 13.21
CA TYR A 186 2.96 -6.79 11.84
C TYR A 186 2.02 -8.01 11.78
N GLY A 187 2.31 -9.04 12.56
CA GLY A 187 1.53 -10.27 12.52
C GLY A 187 0.06 -10.12 12.98
N SER A 188 -0.21 -9.23 13.94
CA SER A 188 -1.58 -8.93 14.37
C SER A 188 -2.31 -8.08 13.34
N ILE A 189 -1.67 -7.03 12.83
CA ILE A 189 -2.25 -6.16 11.79
C ILE A 189 -2.59 -6.95 10.53
N LEU A 190 -1.71 -7.86 10.10
CA LEU A 190 -1.97 -8.68 8.91
C LEU A 190 -3.19 -9.60 9.12
N ARG A 191 -3.30 -10.25 10.30
CA ARG A 191 -4.47 -11.08 10.63
C ARG A 191 -5.75 -10.28 10.70
N GLU A 192 -5.74 -9.11 11.35
CA GLU A 192 -6.90 -8.23 11.43
C GLU A 192 -7.33 -7.74 10.05
N THR A 193 -6.37 -7.34 9.21
CA THR A 193 -6.62 -6.92 7.83
C THR A 193 -7.30 -8.02 7.02
N ALA A 194 -6.80 -9.24 7.13
CA ALA A 194 -7.34 -10.40 6.42
C ALA A 194 -8.72 -10.80 6.93
N ASN A 195 -8.91 -10.88 8.26
CA ASN A 195 -10.17 -11.30 8.86
C ASN A 195 -11.31 -10.32 8.61
N ASN A 196 -10.99 -9.01 8.60
CA ASN A 196 -12.00 -7.97 8.41
C ASN A 196 -12.11 -7.52 6.95
N LEU A 197 -11.21 -7.97 6.05
CA LEU A 197 -11.09 -7.51 4.67
C LEU A 197 -10.92 -5.98 4.57
N GLU A 198 -10.12 -5.40 5.48
CA GLU A 198 -9.91 -3.96 5.64
C GLU A 198 -8.45 -3.55 5.30
N PRO A 199 -8.08 -3.42 4.02
CA PRO A 199 -6.71 -3.08 3.59
C PRO A 199 -6.16 -1.79 4.20
N HIS A 200 -7.01 -0.83 4.53
CA HIS A 200 -6.62 0.45 5.11
C HIS A 200 -5.89 0.29 6.45
N ARG A 201 -6.13 -0.78 7.21
CA ARG A 201 -5.39 -1.09 8.45
C ARG A 201 -3.91 -1.33 8.17
N LEU A 202 -3.63 -2.14 7.15
CA LEU A 202 -2.25 -2.40 6.72
C LEU A 202 -1.58 -1.12 6.19
N CYS A 203 -2.30 -0.31 5.41
CA CYS A 203 -1.80 0.97 4.92
C CYS A 203 -1.47 1.94 6.07
N THR A 204 -2.32 2.02 7.08
CA THR A 204 -2.09 2.84 8.28
C THR A 204 -0.83 2.39 9.01
N TRP A 205 -0.67 1.09 9.22
CA TRP A 205 0.54 0.53 9.84
C TRP A 205 1.79 0.78 8.98
N LEU A 206 1.72 0.64 7.66
CA LEU A 206 2.84 0.93 6.75
C LEU A 206 3.28 2.40 6.84
N TYR A 207 2.34 3.31 6.95
CA TYR A 207 2.65 4.73 7.13
C TYR A 207 3.31 5.02 8.48
N GLU A 208 2.81 4.41 9.56
CA GLU A 208 3.41 4.50 10.89
C GLU A 208 4.83 3.90 10.90
N LEU A 209 5.01 2.71 10.31
CA LEU A 209 6.31 2.07 10.16
C LEU A 209 7.29 2.98 9.40
N THR A 210 6.84 3.59 8.30
CA THR A 210 7.67 4.48 7.50
C THR A 210 8.12 5.71 8.29
N ASN A 211 7.23 6.33 9.06
CA ASN A 211 7.57 7.48 9.91
C ASN A 211 8.54 7.08 11.03
N THR A 212 8.28 5.94 11.66
CA THR A 212 9.13 5.42 12.74
C THR A 212 10.52 5.04 12.21
N PHE A 213 10.58 4.39 11.03
CA PHE A 213 11.84 4.11 10.35
C PHE A 213 12.61 5.38 10.00
N ASN A 214 11.95 6.41 9.47
CA ASN A 214 12.61 7.67 9.14
C ASN A 214 13.18 8.35 10.40
N SER A 215 12.47 8.32 11.53
CA SER A 215 12.97 8.84 12.81
C SER A 215 14.18 8.05 13.30
N PHE A 216 14.12 6.73 13.24
CA PHE A 216 15.25 5.85 13.54
C PHE A 216 16.45 6.15 12.63
N TYR A 217 16.25 6.21 11.32
CA TYR A 217 17.32 6.45 10.34
C TYR A 217 18.03 7.80 10.54
N GLN A 218 17.30 8.82 11.00
CA GLN A 218 17.87 10.14 11.30
C GLN A 218 18.63 10.16 12.62
N ALA A 219 18.09 9.53 13.66
CA ALA A 219 18.66 9.60 15.01
C ALA A 219 19.76 8.56 15.26
N CYS A 220 19.69 7.41 14.57
CA CYS A 220 20.58 6.27 14.80
C CYS A 220 21.48 6.03 13.57
N PRO A 221 22.70 6.58 13.51
CA PRO A 221 23.61 6.34 12.37
C PRO A 221 23.87 4.84 12.19
N ILE A 222 23.60 4.31 10.98
CA ILE A 222 23.80 2.91 10.66
C ILE A 222 25.20 2.70 10.09
N LEU A 223 25.50 3.29 8.91
CA LEU A 223 26.78 3.14 8.23
C LEU A 223 27.95 3.78 8.99
N LYS A 224 27.65 4.74 9.84
CA LYS A 224 28.63 5.47 10.68
C LYS A 224 28.43 5.16 12.17
N ALA A 225 27.93 3.97 12.50
CA ALA A 225 27.86 3.52 13.90
C ALA A 225 29.25 3.48 14.53
N GLY A 226 29.31 3.69 15.85
CA GLY A 226 30.59 3.78 16.57
C GLY A 226 31.38 2.48 16.59
N ASP A 227 30.71 1.34 16.40
CA ASP A 227 31.31 0.00 16.35
C ASP A 227 30.54 -0.92 15.43
N GLU A 228 31.19 -2.02 15.04
CA GLU A 228 30.61 -3.00 14.09
C GLU A 228 29.38 -3.72 14.66
N HIS A 229 29.37 -3.97 15.96
CA HIS A 229 28.27 -4.66 16.61
C HIS A 229 26.98 -3.83 16.56
N THR A 230 27.06 -2.55 16.91
CA THR A 230 25.95 -1.59 16.79
C THR A 230 25.51 -1.45 15.33
N ARG A 231 26.45 -1.43 14.37
CA ARG A 231 26.15 -1.38 12.95
C ARG A 231 25.31 -2.58 12.50
N GLN A 232 25.75 -3.79 12.85
CA GLN A 232 25.06 -5.03 12.47
C GLN A 232 23.70 -5.16 13.17
N SER A 233 23.61 -4.78 14.44
CA SER A 233 22.34 -4.73 15.17
C SER A 233 21.31 -3.82 14.50
N ARG A 234 21.73 -2.66 13.97
CA ARG A 234 20.85 -1.69 13.30
C ARG A 234 20.49 -2.08 11.87
N LEU A 235 21.28 -2.92 11.22
CA LEU A 235 21.02 -3.46 9.88
C LEU A 235 20.03 -4.61 9.90
N ARG A 236 20.00 -5.36 10.99
CA ARG A 236 19.11 -6.49 11.20
C ARG A 236 17.72 -6.07 11.64
#